data_9f3322170b6004197c388ba228852861
#
_entry.id   9f3322170b6004197c388ba228852861
#
_cell.length_a   1.000
_cell.length_b   1.000
_cell.length_c   1.000
_cell.angle_alpha   90.00
_cell.angle_beta   90.00
_cell.angle_gamma   90.00
#
_symmetry.space_group_name_H-M   'P 1'
#
loop_
_entity.id
_entity.type
_entity.pdbx_description
1 polymer ?
#
loop_
_entity_poly.entity_id
_entity_poly.type
_entity_poly.pdbx_seq_one_letter_code
_entity_poly.pdbx_strand_id
1 'polypeptide(L)'
;ARRLKKVPLIENYPKLSLWRIGNSLDIPKTYLRFHRHSLDGDEARYYILSRIVEMNIAFVYQQDLRAMVENSNAFDAFIGALTAYLKFRGETEKRPKDFPKLEAWIEFPKQKITWF
;
A
#
# COMPACT_ATOMS: atom_id res chain seq x y z
N ALA A 1 19.97 -5.62 -11.12
CA ALA A 1 18.62 -6.16 -11.12
C ALA A 1 18.59 -7.62 -10.76
N ARG A 2 19.47 -8.39 -11.36
CA ARG A 2 19.45 -9.81 -11.07
C ARG A 2 19.81 -10.13 -9.66
N ARG A 3 20.67 -9.35 -9.10
CA ARG A 3 21.09 -9.49 -7.76
C ARG A 3 19.98 -9.37 -6.77
N LEU A 4 19.02 -8.52 -7.07
CA LEU A 4 17.88 -8.33 -6.20
C LEU A 4 17.06 -9.59 -6.06
N LYS A 5 17.09 -10.43 -7.08
CA LYS A 5 16.35 -11.67 -7.05
C LYS A 5 16.89 -12.67 -6.06
N LYS A 6 18.15 -12.48 -5.67
CA LYS A 6 18.76 -13.40 -4.73
C LYS A 6 18.53 -13.02 -3.29
N VAL A 7 17.98 -11.87 -3.07
CA VAL A 7 17.70 -11.41 -1.72
C VAL A 7 16.38 -11.99 -1.28
N PRO A 8 16.38 -12.85 -0.25
CA PRO A 8 15.16 -13.51 0.20
C PRO A 8 14.32 -12.59 1.05
N LEU A 9 13.98 -11.43 0.51
CA LEU A 9 13.21 -10.45 1.23
C LEU A 9 11.76 -10.50 0.83
N ILE A 10 10.91 -10.23 1.79
CA ILE A 10 9.52 -9.96 1.53
C ILE A 10 9.44 -8.46 1.29
N GLU A 11 9.12 -8.10 0.07
CA GLU A 11 9.03 -6.71 -0.28
C GLU A 11 7.60 -6.37 -0.60
N ASN A 12 7.26 -5.11 -0.49
CA ASN A 12 6.01 -4.62 -1.02
C ASN A 12 6.32 -3.62 -2.11
N TYR A 13 5.41 -3.51 -3.05
CA TYR A 13 5.51 -2.56 -4.14
C TYR A 13 4.47 -1.48 -3.87
N PRO A 14 4.86 -0.33 -3.33
CA PRO A 14 3.89 0.65 -2.83
C PRO A 14 2.86 1.06 -3.86
N LYS A 15 3.27 1.22 -5.11
CA LYS A 15 2.35 1.65 -6.15
C LYS A 15 1.26 0.60 -6.41
N LEU A 16 1.64 -0.66 -6.50
CA LEU A 16 0.68 -1.73 -6.72
C LEU A 16 -0.20 -1.93 -5.49
N SER A 17 0.40 -1.90 -4.31
CA SER A 17 -0.35 -2.02 -3.06
C SER A 17 -1.39 -0.91 -2.96
N LEU A 18 -0.99 0.31 -3.29
CA LEU A 18 -1.89 1.44 -3.23
C LEU A 18 -3.07 1.28 -4.19
N TRP A 19 -2.82 0.78 -5.40
CA TRP A 19 -3.90 0.56 -6.36
C TRP A 19 -4.90 -0.47 -5.85
N ARG A 20 -4.41 -1.58 -5.28
CA ARG A 20 -5.28 -2.62 -4.77
C ARG A 20 -6.07 -2.13 -3.56
N ILE A 21 -5.41 -1.46 -2.64
CA ILE A 21 -6.07 -0.89 -1.46
C ILE A 21 -7.08 0.18 -1.88
N GLY A 22 -6.66 1.08 -2.77
CA GLY A 22 -7.54 2.16 -3.22
C GLY A 22 -8.78 1.65 -3.93
N ASN A 23 -8.62 0.64 -4.78
CA ASN A 23 -9.75 0.06 -5.47
C ASN A 23 -10.74 -0.57 -4.48
N SER A 24 -10.25 -1.16 -3.41
CA SER A 24 -11.12 -1.78 -2.40
C SER A 24 -11.92 -0.74 -1.62
N LEU A 25 -11.46 0.51 -1.61
CA LEU A 25 -12.09 1.59 -0.88
C LEU A 25 -12.84 2.57 -1.80
N ASP A 26 -12.94 2.22 -3.08
CA ASP A 26 -13.61 3.06 -4.08
C ASP A 26 -12.99 4.44 -4.20
N ILE A 27 -11.67 4.52 -4.09
CA ILE A 27 -10.95 5.78 -4.26
C ILE A 27 -10.76 6.06 -5.74
N PRO A 28 -11.10 7.27 -6.22
CA PRO A 28 -10.91 7.61 -7.63
C PRO A 28 -9.46 7.43 -8.07
N LYS A 29 -9.30 6.89 -9.27
CA LYS A 29 -7.97 6.59 -9.80
C LYS A 29 -7.09 7.82 -9.92
N THR A 30 -7.68 8.99 -10.10
CA THR A 30 -6.94 10.23 -10.18
C THR A 30 -6.09 10.44 -8.92
N TYR A 31 -6.68 10.20 -7.74
CA TYR A 31 -5.94 10.36 -6.50
C TYR A 31 -4.84 9.31 -6.37
N LEU A 32 -5.13 8.08 -6.77
CA LEU A 32 -4.13 7.03 -6.69
C LEU A 32 -2.94 7.29 -7.63
N ARG A 33 -3.21 7.92 -8.76
CA ARG A 33 -2.18 8.22 -9.75
C ARG A 33 -1.27 9.35 -9.32
N PHE A 34 -1.82 10.35 -8.67
CA PHE A 34 -1.08 11.57 -8.36
C PHE A 34 -0.67 11.73 -6.91
N HIS A 35 -0.69 10.64 -6.14
CA HIS A 35 -0.37 10.74 -4.72
C HIS A 35 1.07 11.22 -4.44
N ARG A 36 1.96 11.14 -5.42
CA ARG A 36 3.33 11.66 -5.28
C ARG A 36 3.57 12.92 -6.09
N HIS A 37 2.54 13.45 -6.69
CA HIS A 37 2.66 14.64 -7.50
C HIS A 37 3.04 15.86 -6.63
N SER A 38 3.94 16.71 -7.13
CA SER A 38 4.46 17.81 -6.34
C SER A 38 3.41 18.89 -6.02
N LEU A 39 2.43 19.05 -6.89
CA LEU A 39 1.42 20.09 -6.68
C LEU A 39 0.16 19.54 -6.03
N ASP A 40 -0.29 18.37 -6.48
CA ASP A 40 -1.57 17.82 -6.04
C ASP A 40 -1.42 16.62 -5.12
N GLY A 41 -0.18 16.24 -4.81
CA GLY A 41 0.07 15.04 -4.01
C GLY A 41 -0.51 15.12 -2.61
N ASP A 42 -0.40 16.30 -1.96
CA ASP A 42 -0.91 16.47 -0.61
C ASP A 42 -2.41 16.19 -0.56
N GLU A 43 -3.15 16.74 -1.50
CA GLU A 43 -4.58 16.54 -1.56
C GLU A 43 -4.93 15.08 -1.82
N ALA A 44 -4.19 14.44 -2.72
CA ALA A 44 -4.42 13.03 -3.03
C ALA A 44 -4.16 12.16 -1.80
N ARG A 45 -3.04 12.39 -1.12
CA ARG A 45 -2.72 11.62 0.09
C ARG A 45 -3.73 11.85 1.20
N TYR A 46 -4.17 13.10 1.36
CA TYR A 46 -5.17 13.41 2.36
C TYR A 46 -6.48 12.67 2.10
N TYR A 47 -6.91 12.65 0.86
CA TYR A 47 -8.14 11.95 0.48
C TYR A 47 -8.04 10.45 0.79
N ILE A 48 -6.92 9.85 0.39
CA ILE A 48 -6.71 8.42 0.59
C ILE A 48 -6.71 8.08 2.08
N LEU A 49 -5.96 8.84 2.87
CA LEU A 49 -5.88 8.60 4.31
C LEU A 49 -7.21 8.83 5.01
N SER A 50 -7.94 9.85 4.59
CA SER A 50 -9.26 10.13 5.16
C SER A 50 -10.22 8.99 4.90
N ARG A 51 -10.15 8.40 3.71
CA ARG A 51 -11.01 7.28 3.36
C ARG A 51 -10.69 6.06 4.23
N ILE A 52 -9.41 5.81 4.45
CA ILE A 52 -8.96 4.70 5.29
C ILE A 52 -9.49 4.87 6.73
N VAL A 53 -9.41 6.08 7.25
CA VAL A 53 -9.90 6.37 8.61
C VAL A 53 -11.41 6.27 8.67
N GLU A 54 -12.12 6.81 7.68
CA GLU A 54 -13.59 6.75 7.63
C GLU A 54 -14.12 5.33 7.62
N MET A 55 -13.40 4.44 6.94
CA MET A 55 -13.83 3.05 6.83
C MET A 55 -13.42 2.22 8.04
N ASN A 56 -12.86 2.86 9.06
CA ASN A 56 -12.40 2.21 10.29
C ASN A 56 -11.36 1.13 10.05
N ILE A 57 -10.56 1.30 9.02
CA ILE A 57 -9.49 0.36 8.73
C ILE A 57 -8.31 0.60 9.65
N ALA A 58 -8.02 1.86 9.93
CA ALA A 58 -6.92 2.24 10.81
C ALA A 58 -7.29 3.49 11.59
N PHE A 59 -6.75 3.59 12.79
CA PHE A 59 -6.84 4.81 13.60
C PHE A 59 -5.52 5.56 13.44
N VAL A 60 -5.60 6.83 13.09
CA VAL A 60 -4.41 7.65 12.85
C VAL A 60 -4.51 8.92 13.66
N TYR A 61 -3.47 9.21 14.45
CA TYR A 61 -3.40 10.45 15.17
C TYR A 61 -3.25 11.63 14.21
N GLN A 62 -3.79 12.77 14.62
CA GLN A 62 -3.80 13.96 13.78
C GLN A 62 -2.38 14.35 13.30
N GLN A 63 -1.41 14.29 14.19
CA GLN A 63 -0.04 14.66 13.86
C GLN A 63 0.58 13.69 12.86
N ASP A 64 0.23 12.41 12.96
CA ASP A 64 0.73 11.40 12.04
C ASP A 64 0.06 11.54 10.68
N LEU A 65 -1.22 11.88 10.68
CA LEU A 65 -1.94 12.15 9.45
C LEU A 65 -1.27 13.29 8.69
N ARG A 66 -0.95 14.36 9.40
CA ARG A 66 -0.30 15.51 8.79
C ARG A 66 1.06 15.14 8.22
N ALA A 67 1.84 14.37 8.96
CA ALA A 67 3.16 13.94 8.49
C ALA A 67 3.04 13.14 7.20
N MET A 68 2.07 12.24 7.12
CA MET A 68 1.89 11.41 5.92
C MET A 68 1.32 12.19 4.74
N VAL A 69 0.55 13.23 5.00
CA VAL A 69 0.06 14.09 3.93
C VAL A 69 1.22 14.91 3.36
N GLU A 70 2.08 15.42 4.22
CA GLU A 70 3.17 16.30 3.80
C GLU A 70 4.38 15.56 3.23
N ASN A 71 4.52 14.28 3.53
CA ASN A 71 5.69 13.51 3.12
C ASN A 71 5.26 12.21 2.43
N SER A 72 5.52 12.12 1.13
CA SER A 72 5.11 10.94 0.37
C SER A 72 5.83 9.67 0.82
N ASN A 73 7.04 9.78 1.34
CA ASN A 73 7.76 8.59 1.82
C ASN A 73 7.10 8.05 3.10
N ALA A 74 6.65 8.93 3.98
CA ALA A 74 5.93 8.52 5.17
C ALA A 74 4.60 7.87 4.79
N PHE A 75 3.93 8.42 3.77
CA PHE A 75 2.70 7.86 3.26
C PHE A 75 2.95 6.45 2.69
N ASP A 76 4.00 6.29 1.89
CA ASP A 76 4.32 4.99 1.32
C ASP A 76 4.65 3.96 2.39
N ALA A 77 5.32 4.38 3.47
CA ALA A 77 5.62 3.49 4.58
C ALA A 77 4.33 3.02 5.25
N PHE A 78 3.34 3.90 5.36
CA PHE A 78 2.05 3.53 5.92
C PHE A 78 1.33 2.51 5.04
N ILE A 79 1.37 2.72 3.73
CA ILE A 79 0.76 1.76 2.79
C ILE A 79 1.48 0.41 2.89
N GLY A 80 2.81 0.44 3.08
CA GLY A 80 3.56 -0.79 3.31
C GLY A 80 3.12 -1.49 4.58
N ALA A 81 2.87 -0.73 5.64
CA ALA A 81 2.40 -1.31 6.90
C ALA A 81 1.02 -1.94 6.74
N LEU A 82 0.13 -1.28 5.98
CA LEU A 82 -1.18 -1.87 5.68
C LEU A 82 -1.05 -3.16 4.89
N THR A 83 -0.10 -3.19 3.94
CA THR A 83 0.14 -4.40 3.15
C THR A 83 0.61 -5.54 4.06
N ALA A 84 1.49 -5.25 5.01
CA ALA A 84 1.95 -6.24 5.97
C ALA A 84 0.80 -6.75 6.83
N TYR A 85 -0.09 -5.86 7.24
CA TYR A 85 -1.27 -6.25 8.00
C TYR A 85 -2.17 -7.16 7.17
N LEU A 86 -2.36 -6.83 5.89
CA LEU A 86 -3.16 -7.65 4.99
C LEU A 86 -2.52 -9.03 4.78
N LYS A 87 -1.19 -9.08 4.72
CA LYS A 87 -0.51 -10.36 4.63
C LYS A 87 -0.79 -11.20 5.86
N PHE A 88 -0.72 -10.60 7.03
CA PHE A 88 -1.02 -11.29 8.28
C PHE A 88 -2.42 -11.88 8.25
N ARG A 89 -3.37 -11.19 7.63
CA ARG A 89 -4.74 -11.64 7.51
C ARG A 89 -4.99 -12.58 6.34
N GLY A 90 -3.98 -12.87 5.54
CA GLY A 90 -4.15 -13.71 4.37
C GLY A 90 -4.78 -13.02 3.18
N GLU A 91 -4.74 -11.69 3.13
CA GLU A 91 -5.36 -10.90 2.08
C GLU A 91 -4.36 -10.41 1.03
N THR A 92 -3.25 -11.09 0.87
CA THR A 92 -2.29 -10.80 -0.19
C THR A 92 -2.27 -11.94 -1.18
N GLU A 93 -1.81 -11.64 -2.41
CA GLU A 93 -1.71 -12.66 -3.45
C GLU A 93 -0.69 -13.70 -3.03
N LYS A 94 -1.00 -14.95 -3.32
CA LYS A 94 -0.13 -16.05 -2.94
C LYS A 94 0.98 -16.22 -3.96
N ARG A 95 2.15 -16.55 -3.44
CA ARG A 95 3.29 -16.90 -4.26
C ARG A 95 2.98 -18.18 -5.03
N PRO A 96 3.20 -18.19 -6.35
CA PRO A 96 2.97 -19.40 -7.14
C PRO A 96 3.85 -20.54 -6.65
N LYS A 97 3.35 -21.76 -6.74
CA LYS A 97 4.09 -22.93 -6.27
C LYS A 97 5.40 -23.12 -7.01
N ASP A 98 5.40 -22.77 -8.29
CA ASP A 98 6.60 -22.95 -9.11
C ASP A 98 7.51 -21.73 -9.10
N PHE A 99 7.21 -20.75 -8.27
CA PHE A 99 8.06 -19.57 -8.15
C PHE A 99 9.40 -19.99 -7.54
N PRO A 100 10.53 -19.59 -8.14
CA PRO A 100 11.85 -20.00 -7.64
C PRO A 100 12.07 -19.56 -6.20
N LYS A 101 12.54 -20.50 -5.38
CA LYS A 101 12.76 -20.21 -3.96
C LYS A 101 13.83 -19.17 -3.70
N LEU A 102 14.77 -19.05 -4.63
CA LEU A 102 15.87 -18.12 -4.47
C LEU A 102 15.54 -16.71 -4.91
N GLU A 103 14.37 -16.49 -5.45
CA GLU A 103 13.97 -15.18 -5.88
C GLU A 103 13.05 -14.53 -4.87
N ALA A 104 13.15 -13.21 -4.77
CA ALA A 104 12.30 -12.45 -3.87
C ALA A 104 10.88 -12.43 -4.42
N TRP A 105 9.92 -12.52 -3.51
CA TRP A 105 8.51 -12.37 -3.84
C TRP A 105 8.05 -11.01 -3.32
N ILE A 106 7.40 -10.25 -4.18
CA ILE A 106 6.86 -8.96 -3.78
C ILE A 106 5.45 -9.15 -3.25
N GLU A 107 5.24 -8.75 -2.00
CA GLU A 107 3.92 -8.85 -1.39
C GLU A 107 3.02 -7.74 -1.88
N PHE A 108 1.82 -8.10 -2.29
CA PHE A 108 0.81 -7.10 -2.67
C PHE A 108 -0.58 -7.65 -2.39
N PRO A 109 -1.54 -6.75 -2.11
CA PRO A 109 -2.89 -7.18 -1.75
C PRO A 109 -3.63 -7.87 -2.90
N LYS A 110 -4.64 -8.65 -2.54
CA LYS A 110 -5.51 -9.29 -3.52
C LYS A 110 -6.33 -8.23 -4.26
N GLN A 111 -6.88 -8.61 -5.41
CA GLN A 111 -7.77 -7.73 -6.14
C GLN A 111 -9.02 -7.39 -5.33
N LYS A 112 -9.53 -8.37 -4.61
CA LYS A 112 -10.66 -8.15 -3.71
C LYS A 112 -10.17 -8.35 -2.29
N ILE A 113 -10.15 -7.29 -1.52
CA ILE A 113 -9.65 -7.30 -0.15
C ILE A 113 -10.83 -7.38 0.82
N THR A 114 -10.74 -8.29 1.76
CA THR A 114 -11.69 -8.39 2.85
C THR A 114 -11.08 -7.71 4.07
N TRP A 115 -11.56 -6.51 4.39
CA TRP A 115 -10.96 -5.72 5.47
C TRP A 115 -11.38 -6.19 6.86
N PHE A 116 -12.56 -6.79 6.97
CA PHE A 116 -13.07 -7.18 8.28
C PHE A 116 -13.55 -8.64 8.35
#